data_ed5f0b8ec72e4397cb9111a886c6f1d8
#
_entry.id   ed5f0b8ec72e4397cb9111a886c6f1d8
#
_cell.length_a   1.000
_cell.length_b   1.000
_cell.length_c   1.000
_cell.angle_alpha   90.00
_cell.angle_beta   90.00
_cell.angle_gamma   90.00
#
_symmetry.space_group_name_H-M   'P 1'
#
loop_
_entity.id
_entity.type
_entity.pdbx_description
1 polymer ?
#
loop_
_entity_poly.entity_id
_entity_poly.type
_entity_poly.pdbx_seq_one_letter_code
_entity_poly.pdbx_strand_id
1 'polypeptide(L)'
;MELIAKTMKSIKELLAFFKKKEAPKPEPKPRLDHSLERFVVAQELMYPRALEEVKNGRKVTHWIWYIFPQLKGLGHSNKSIYYGLDGIEEARAFLAHPILGTRLREITTAVLQSDKTADEIFGGIDTIKLRSCMTLFSEVAEDDLFGRVLLKCFEGKSDSKTLELLG
;
A
#
# COMPACT_ATOMS: atom_id res chain seq x y z
N MET A 1 -0.12 42.24 -54.56
CA MET A 1 -1.06 42.19 -53.45
C MET A 1 -1.53 40.76 -53.14
N GLU A 2 -1.81 39.95 -54.12
CA GLU A 2 -2.28 38.55 -53.93
C GLU A 2 -1.21 37.63 -53.26
N LEU A 3 0.07 37.79 -53.55
CA LEU A 3 1.13 36.99 -53.02
C LEU A 3 1.32 37.18 -51.50
N ILE A 4 1.18 38.44 -51.06
CA ILE A 4 1.31 38.79 -49.65
C ILE A 4 0.11 38.23 -48.82
N ALA A 5 -1.10 38.25 -49.39
CA ALA A 5 -2.27 37.71 -48.74
C ALA A 5 -2.21 36.17 -48.59
N LYS A 6 -1.65 35.45 -49.59
CA LYS A 6 -1.40 34.00 -49.53
C LYS A 6 -0.38 33.64 -48.45
N THR A 7 0.72 34.40 -48.35
CA THR A 7 1.78 34.18 -47.36
C THR A 7 1.25 34.43 -45.92
N MET A 8 0.46 35.49 -45.74
CA MET A 8 -0.14 35.77 -44.42
C MET A 8 -1.18 34.72 -44.01
N LYS A 9 -1.93 34.16 -44.95
CA LYS A 9 -2.87 33.06 -44.67
C LYS A 9 -2.15 31.80 -44.23
N SER A 10 -1.03 31.45 -44.90
CA SER A 10 -0.18 30.31 -44.57
C SER A 10 0.45 30.45 -43.17
N ILE A 11 0.90 31.66 -42.81
CA ILE A 11 1.48 31.93 -41.48
C ILE A 11 0.40 31.81 -40.40
N LYS A 12 -0.82 32.30 -40.63
CA LYS A 12 -1.93 32.16 -39.68
C LYS A 12 -2.34 30.69 -39.47
N GLU A 13 -2.37 29.92 -40.54
CA GLU A 13 -2.65 28.48 -40.46
C GLU A 13 -1.53 27.72 -39.74
N LEU A 14 -0.28 28.08 -39.97
CA LEU A 14 0.88 27.51 -39.26
C LEU A 14 0.85 27.85 -37.77
N LEU A 15 0.57 29.10 -37.43
CA LEU A 15 0.42 29.53 -36.04
C LEU A 15 -0.79 28.88 -35.33
N ALA A 16 -1.90 28.65 -36.07
CA ALA A 16 -3.06 27.93 -35.55
C ALA A 16 -2.74 26.45 -35.30
N PHE A 17 -1.91 25.84 -36.17
CA PHE A 17 -1.42 24.47 -35.99
C PHE A 17 -0.51 24.34 -34.77
N PHE A 18 0.39 25.28 -34.55
CA PHE A 18 1.23 25.31 -33.35
C PHE A 18 0.45 25.66 -32.08
N LYS A 19 -0.61 26.48 -32.16
CA LYS A 19 -1.50 26.77 -31.03
C LYS A 19 -2.38 25.56 -30.64
N LYS A 20 -2.63 24.64 -31.56
CA LYS A 20 -3.42 23.42 -31.30
C LYS A 20 -2.61 22.26 -30.75
N LYS A 21 -1.26 22.33 -30.76
CA LYS A 21 -0.40 21.53 -29.93
C LYS A 21 -0.30 22.19 -28.55
N GLU A 22 -1.39 22.12 -27.76
CA GLU A 22 -1.23 22.25 -26.33
C GLU A 22 -0.13 21.26 -25.91
N ALA A 23 0.90 21.79 -25.26
CA ALA A 23 1.88 20.95 -24.60
C ALA A 23 1.09 19.93 -23.75
N PRO A 24 1.45 18.63 -23.79
CA PRO A 24 0.80 17.65 -22.95
C PRO A 24 0.76 18.24 -21.55
N LYS A 25 -0.46 18.33 -20.94
CA LYS A 25 -0.59 18.72 -19.55
C LYS A 25 0.46 17.91 -18.80
N PRO A 26 1.32 18.55 -18.00
CA PRO A 26 2.27 17.79 -17.20
C PRO A 26 1.44 16.76 -16.46
N GLU A 27 1.78 15.48 -16.67
CA GLU A 27 1.21 14.43 -15.87
C GLU A 27 1.34 14.88 -14.42
N PRO A 28 0.28 14.77 -13.60
CA PRO A 28 0.38 15.13 -12.22
C PRO A 28 1.59 14.37 -11.68
N LYS A 29 2.64 15.09 -11.27
CA LYS A 29 3.76 14.50 -10.56
C LYS A 29 3.13 13.58 -9.53
N PRO A 30 3.54 12.31 -9.42
CA PRO A 30 3.03 11.45 -8.39
C PRO A 30 3.08 12.28 -7.12
N ARG A 31 1.92 12.57 -6.52
CA ARG A 31 1.85 13.24 -5.23
C ARG A 31 2.72 12.36 -4.36
N LEU A 32 3.85 12.87 -3.92
CA LEU A 32 4.55 12.31 -2.79
C LEU A 32 3.48 12.22 -1.72
N ASP A 33 2.97 11.01 -1.53
CA ASP A 33 1.79 10.81 -0.72
C ASP A 33 2.22 10.98 0.72
N HIS A 34 2.10 12.21 1.21
CA HIS A 34 2.40 12.55 2.60
C HIS A 34 1.62 11.66 3.58
N SER A 35 0.59 10.97 3.11
CA SER A 35 -0.16 10.00 3.89
C SER A 35 0.68 8.76 4.23
N LEU A 36 1.55 8.30 3.33
CA LEU A 36 2.42 7.13 3.53
C LEU A 36 3.69 7.46 4.33
N GLU A 37 4.08 8.72 4.43
CA GLU A 37 5.26 9.14 5.20
C GLU A 37 5.17 8.71 6.68
N ARG A 38 3.97 8.69 7.25
CA ARG A 38 3.75 8.21 8.62
C ARG A 38 4.24 6.77 8.82
N PHE A 39 4.10 5.93 7.81
CA PHE A 39 4.59 4.55 7.86
C PHE A 39 6.10 4.49 7.68
N VAL A 40 6.65 5.24 6.72
CA VAL A 40 8.10 5.28 6.47
C VAL A 40 8.85 5.69 7.73
N VAL A 41 8.43 6.79 8.36
CA VAL A 41 9.04 7.29 9.59
C VAL A 41 8.92 6.28 10.75
N ALA A 42 7.73 5.68 10.94
CA ALA A 42 7.52 4.70 12.01
C ALA A 42 8.37 3.43 11.80
N GLN A 43 8.57 3.02 10.55
CA GLN A 43 9.33 1.83 10.21
C GLN A 43 10.85 2.02 10.23
N GLU A 44 11.34 3.24 10.12
CA GLU A 44 12.77 3.51 9.93
C GLU A 44 13.65 2.83 11.01
N LEU A 45 13.27 2.96 12.27
CA LEU A 45 14.00 2.33 13.38
C LEU A 45 13.43 0.96 13.80
N MET A 46 12.14 0.73 13.56
CA MET A 46 11.45 -0.43 14.12
C MET A 46 11.39 -1.63 13.18
N TYR A 47 11.52 -1.43 11.86
CA TYR A 47 11.37 -2.53 10.92
C TYR A 47 12.41 -3.66 11.11
N PRO A 48 13.73 -3.39 11.27
CA PRO A 48 14.69 -4.45 11.49
C PRO A 48 14.35 -5.31 12.72
N ARG A 49 13.91 -4.67 13.80
CA ARG A 49 13.50 -5.35 15.02
C ARG A 49 12.21 -6.18 14.82
N ALA A 50 11.23 -5.61 14.14
CA ALA A 50 10.00 -6.34 13.83
C ALA A 50 10.27 -7.60 13.01
N LEU A 51 11.13 -7.51 12.00
CA LEU A 51 11.53 -8.63 11.17
C LEU A 51 12.28 -9.71 12.00
N GLU A 52 13.17 -9.30 12.87
CA GLU A 52 13.88 -10.21 13.79
C GLU A 52 12.91 -10.92 14.74
N GLU A 53 11.98 -10.20 15.36
CA GLU A 53 10.96 -10.77 16.24
C GLU A 53 10.09 -11.81 15.50
N VAL A 54 9.69 -11.54 14.27
CA VAL A 54 8.93 -12.51 13.44
C VAL A 54 9.79 -13.73 13.11
N LYS A 55 11.04 -13.53 12.68
CA LYS A 55 11.97 -14.64 12.40
C LYS A 55 12.25 -15.52 13.62
N ASN A 56 12.28 -14.91 14.80
CA ASN A 56 12.41 -15.61 16.08
C ASN A 56 11.11 -16.25 16.58
N GLY A 57 10.02 -16.08 15.82
CA GLY A 57 8.72 -16.69 16.13
C GLY A 57 7.99 -16.07 17.30
N ARG A 58 8.32 -14.83 17.69
CA ARG A 58 7.65 -14.14 18.80
C ARG A 58 7.74 -12.62 18.70
N LYS A 59 6.60 -11.98 18.52
CA LYS A 59 6.47 -10.53 18.63
C LYS A 59 6.57 -10.09 20.09
N VAL A 60 7.43 -9.12 20.36
CA VAL A 60 7.70 -8.59 21.71
C VAL A 60 7.31 -7.13 21.81
N THR A 61 7.57 -6.33 20.79
CA THR A 61 7.35 -4.89 20.80
C THR A 61 6.11 -4.46 20.00
N HIS A 62 5.74 -3.19 20.09
CA HIS A 62 4.43 -2.68 19.66
C HIS A 62 4.51 -1.98 18.28
N TRP A 63 4.46 -2.75 17.19
CA TRP A 63 4.64 -2.25 15.84
C TRP A 63 3.59 -2.71 14.82
N ILE A 64 2.60 -3.48 15.20
CA ILE A 64 1.65 -4.13 14.28
C ILE A 64 0.95 -3.14 13.34
N TRP A 65 0.54 -1.96 13.84
CA TRP A 65 -0.27 -0.99 13.09
C TRP A 65 0.41 -0.43 11.84
N TYR A 66 1.74 -0.29 11.86
CA TYR A 66 2.50 0.30 10.76
C TYR A 66 3.40 -0.69 10.00
N ILE A 67 3.54 -1.90 10.49
CA ILE A 67 4.23 -3.01 9.80
C ILE A 67 3.24 -3.85 9.01
N PHE A 68 2.10 -4.22 9.61
CA PHE A 68 0.98 -4.92 8.99
C PHE A 68 -0.28 -4.05 9.04
N PRO A 69 -0.36 -2.99 8.20
CA PRO A 69 -1.47 -2.06 8.30
C PRO A 69 -2.79 -2.70 7.85
N GLN A 70 -3.87 -2.21 8.45
CA GLN A 70 -5.24 -2.60 8.14
C GLN A 70 -6.06 -1.36 7.74
N LEU A 71 -7.28 -1.56 7.25
CA LEU A 71 -8.19 -0.47 6.92
C LEU A 71 -8.60 0.34 8.16
N LYS A 72 -8.81 1.62 7.97
CA LYS A 72 -9.54 2.46 8.93
C LYS A 72 -10.93 1.88 9.19
N GLY A 73 -11.40 1.98 10.42
CA GLY A 73 -12.69 1.48 10.83
C GLY A 73 -12.66 0.09 11.48
N LEU A 74 -11.57 -0.66 11.37
CA LEU A 74 -11.41 -1.94 12.06
C LEU A 74 -11.03 -1.80 13.54
N GLY A 75 -10.26 -0.77 13.87
CA GLY A 75 -9.84 -0.49 15.23
C GLY A 75 -10.21 0.93 15.67
N HIS A 76 -10.31 1.14 16.99
CA HIS A 76 -10.76 2.40 17.58
C HIS A 76 -9.67 3.12 18.38
N SER A 77 -8.50 2.53 18.57
CA SER A 77 -7.37 3.19 19.23
C SER A 77 -6.79 4.31 18.37
N ASN A 78 -6.12 5.29 19.00
CA ASN A 78 -5.46 6.37 18.30
C ASN A 78 -4.45 5.83 17.24
N LYS A 79 -3.74 4.75 17.56
CA LYS A 79 -2.82 4.11 16.61
C LYS A 79 -3.54 3.46 15.44
N SER A 80 -4.66 2.76 15.69
CA SER A 80 -5.48 2.15 14.64
C SER A 80 -6.07 3.20 13.69
N ILE A 81 -6.45 4.36 14.21
CA ILE A 81 -6.98 5.48 13.43
C ILE A 81 -5.85 6.14 12.62
N TYR A 82 -4.72 6.42 13.27
CA TYR A 82 -3.60 7.13 12.65
C TYR A 82 -2.93 6.32 11.53
N TYR A 83 -2.71 5.02 11.75
CA TYR A 83 -2.09 4.12 10.77
C TYR A 83 -3.09 3.35 9.90
N GLY A 84 -4.38 3.51 10.09
CA GLY A 84 -5.38 2.88 9.23
C GLY A 84 -5.27 3.37 7.78
N LEU A 85 -5.36 2.45 6.83
CA LEU A 85 -5.36 2.76 5.40
C LEU A 85 -6.75 3.22 4.95
N ASP A 86 -6.79 4.24 4.13
CA ASP A 86 -8.00 4.92 3.65
C ASP A 86 -8.57 4.24 2.40
N GLY A 87 -8.82 2.94 2.49
CA GLY A 87 -9.39 2.15 1.41
C GLY A 87 -8.34 1.49 0.50
N ILE A 88 -8.84 0.91 -0.59
CA ILE A 88 -8.05 0.07 -1.50
C ILE A 88 -6.96 0.84 -2.24
N GLU A 89 -7.19 2.12 -2.57
CA GLU A 89 -6.22 2.92 -3.31
C GLU A 89 -4.98 3.27 -2.46
N GLU A 90 -5.16 3.58 -1.18
CA GLU A 90 -4.01 3.78 -0.29
C GLU A 90 -3.27 2.45 -0.04
N ALA A 91 -3.98 1.32 0.04
CA ALA A 91 -3.36 0.01 0.14
C ALA A 91 -2.53 -0.34 -1.11
N ARG A 92 -3.03 0.00 -2.31
CA ARG A 92 -2.26 -0.14 -3.56
C ARG A 92 -1.01 0.73 -3.56
N ALA A 93 -1.14 1.99 -3.16
CA ALA A 93 -0.02 2.92 -3.05
C ALA A 93 1.02 2.42 -2.02
N PHE A 94 0.58 1.88 -0.90
CA PHE A 94 1.46 1.28 0.11
C PHE A 94 2.26 0.09 -0.47
N LEU A 95 1.59 -0.82 -1.16
CA LEU A 95 2.22 -2.00 -1.75
C LEU A 95 3.17 -1.64 -2.91
N ALA A 96 2.85 -0.61 -3.67
CA ALA A 96 3.69 -0.08 -4.76
C ALA A 96 4.87 0.78 -4.26
N HIS A 97 4.82 1.24 -3.01
CA HIS A 97 5.89 2.06 -2.45
C HIS A 97 7.20 1.26 -2.33
N PRO A 98 8.35 1.77 -2.82
CA PRO A 98 9.59 1.00 -2.93
C PRO A 98 10.12 0.48 -1.58
N ILE A 99 9.90 1.21 -0.50
CA ILE A 99 10.30 0.80 0.84
C ILE A 99 9.21 -0.04 1.52
N LEU A 100 7.98 0.50 1.59
CA LEU A 100 6.89 -0.12 2.35
C LEU A 100 6.44 -1.45 1.75
N GLY A 101 6.26 -1.50 0.43
CA GLY A 101 5.86 -2.72 -0.27
C GLY A 101 6.92 -3.81 -0.18
N THR A 102 8.20 -3.45 -0.31
CA THR A 102 9.32 -4.40 -0.16
C THR A 102 9.38 -4.98 1.25
N ARG A 103 9.28 -4.14 2.27
CA ARG A 103 9.28 -4.56 3.67
C ARG A 103 8.08 -5.42 4.04
N LEU A 104 6.87 -5.04 3.56
CA LEU A 104 5.67 -5.83 3.80
C LEU A 104 5.81 -7.24 3.21
N ARG A 105 6.31 -7.37 1.98
CA ARG A 105 6.54 -8.67 1.35
C ARG A 105 7.60 -9.49 2.08
N GLU A 106 8.69 -8.87 2.49
CA GLU A 106 9.77 -9.55 3.21
C GLU A 106 9.28 -10.11 4.56
N ILE A 107 8.62 -9.31 5.38
CA ILE A 107 8.14 -9.75 6.68
C ILE A 107 6.98 -10.74 6.57
N THR A 108 6.12 -10.59 5.56
CA THR A 108 5.05 -11.56 5.25
C THR A 108 5.65 -12.91 4.83
N THR A 109 6.73 -12.90 4.05
CA THR A 109 7.47 -14.11 3.70
C THR A 109 8.07 -14.78 4.95
N ALA A 110 8.59 -13.99 5.90
CA ALA A 110 9.08 -14.53 7.16
C ALA A 110 7.96 -15.19 7.99
N VAL A 111 6.77 -14.64 8.03
CA VAL A 111 5.59 -15.29 8.64
C VAL A 111 5.26 -16.60 7.93
N LEU A 112 5.27 -16.60 6.60
CA LEU A 112 4.97 -17.79 5.80
C LEU A 112 5.99 -18.92 6.03
N GLN A 113 7.25 -18.58 6.21
CA GLN A 113 8.35 -19.53 6.42
C GLN A 113 8.48 -20.03 7.86
N SER A 114 7.85 -19.35 8.83
CA SER A 114 7.89 -19.76 10.24
C SER A 114 7.16 -21.10 10.43
N ASP A 115 7.65 -21.93 11.31
CA ASP A 115 7.00 -23.16 11.79
C ASP A 115 6.05 -22.91 12.97
N LYS A 116 5.98 -21.65 13.44
CA LYS A 116 5.05 -21.21 14.48
C LYS A 116 3.67 -20.84 13.90
N THR A 117 2.65 -20.97 14.74
CA THR A 117 1.32 -20.45 14.43
C THR A 117 1.28 -18.92 14.54
N ALA A 118 0.29 -18.29 13.93
CA ALA A 118 0.12 -16.84 14.05
C ALA A 118 -0.08 -16.40 15.52
N ASP A 119 -0.82 -17.18 16.32
CA ASP A 119 -1.03 -16.90 17.74
C ASP A 119 0.25 -17.01 18.57
N GLU A 120 1.12 -17.94 18.27
CA GLU A 120 2.44 -18.05 18.92
C GLU A 120 3.33 -16.85 18.62
N ILE A 121 3.28 -16.34 17.37
CA ILE A 121 4.12 -15.21 16.94
C ILE A 121 3.54 -13.87 17.46
N PHE A 122 2.24 -13.64 17.26
CA PHE A 122 1.62 -12.31 17.42
C PHE A 122 0.77 -12.18 18.69
N GLY A 123 0.22 -13.28 19.21
CA GLY A 123 -0.79 -13.26 20.27
C GLY A 123 -2.18 -12.84 19.77
N GLY A 124 -3.23 -13.10 20.56
CA GLY A 124 -4.62 -13.06 20.13
C GLY A 124 -5.07 -11.83 19.35
N ILE A 125 -4.85 -10.61 19.89
CA ILE A 125 -5.34 -9.36 19.26
C ILE A 125 -4.53 -9.04 17.98
N ASP A 126 -3.23 -9.20 18.02
CA ASP A 126 -2.38 -8.89 16.86
C ASP A 126 -2.50 -9.94 15.77
N THR A 127 -2.86 -11.18 16.10
CA THR A 127 -3.23 -12.22 15.13
C THR A 127 -4.45 -11.81 14.31
N ILE A 128 -5.46 -11.20 14.93
CA ILE A 128 -6.64 -10.68 14.23
C ILE A 128 -6.24 -9.56 13.26
N LYS A 129 -5.36 -8.66 13.67
CA LYS A 129 -4.84 -7.58 12.81
C LYS A 129 -4.02 -8.11 11.64
N LEU A 130 -3.21 -9.15 11.85
CA LEU A 130 -2.51 -9.84 10.77
C LEU A 130 -3.49 -10.38 9.73
N ARG A 131 -4.57 -11.04 10.17
CA ARG A 131 -5.60 -11.57 9.27
C ARG A 131 -6.26 -10.46 8.45
N SER A 132 -6.62 -9.34 9.08
CA SER A 132 -7.19 -8.18 8.39
C SER A 132 -6.20 -7.60 7.35
N CYS A 133 -4.92 -7.48 7.70
CA CYS A 133 -3.87 -7.04 6.79
C CYS A 133 -3.69 -8.00 5.61
N MET A 134 -3.59 -9.30 5.86
CA MET A 134 -3.44 -10.30 4.80
C MET A 134 -4.65 -10.32 3.87
N THR A 135 -5.86 -10.16 4.40
CA THR A 135 -7.08 -10.04 3.61
C THR A 135 -7.02 -8.82 2.69
N LEU A 136 -6.70 -7.65 3.24
CA LEU A 136 -6.60 -6.41 2.47
C LEU A 136 -5.59 -6.54 1.31
N PHE A 137 -4.38 -7.00 1.60
CA PHE A 137 -3.34 -7.07 0.58
C PHE A 137 -3.51 -8.24 -0.39
N SER A 138 -4.27 -9.28 -0.05
CA SER A 138 -4.67 -10.30 -1.01
C SER A 138 -5.62 -9.77 -2.09
N GLU A 139 -6.41 -8.72 -1.79
CA GLU A 139 -7.28 -8.04 -2.76
C GLU A 139 -6.52 -7.03 -3.64
N VAL A 140 -5.30 -6.67 -3.26
CA VAL A 140 -4.49 -5.64 -3.94
C VAL A 140 -3.36 -6.25 -4.76
N ALA A 141 -2.72 -7.30 -4.26
CA ALA A 141 -1.55 -7.92 -4.87
C ALA A 141 -1.92 -8.77 -6.08
N GLU A 142 -1.05 -8.76 -7.09
CA GLU A 142 -1.19 -9.63 -8.27
C GLU A 142 -0.69 -11.06 -7.99
N ASP A 143 0.19 -11.22 -6.99
CA ASP A 143 0.72 -12.51 -6.56
C ASP A 143 -0.08 -13.11 -5.38
N ASP A 144 0.20 -14.36 -5.05
CA ASP A 144 -0.52 -15.14 -4.05
C ASP A 144 0.07 -15.08 -2.63
N LEU A 145 1.10 -14.28 -2.37
CA LEU A 145 1.84 -14.27 -1.11
C LEU A 145 0.93 -14.10 0.12
N PHE A 146 0.05 -13.10 0.09
CA PHE A 146 -0.84 -12.79 1.22
C PHE A 146 -1.92 -13.87 1.39
N GLY A 147 -2.45 -14.38 0.28
CA GLY A 147 -3.40 -15.50 0.27
C GLY A 147 -2.79 -16.79 0.84
N ARG A 148 -1.52 -17.05 0.60
CA ARG A 148 -0.80 -18.19 1.18
C ARG A 148 -0.66 -18.09 2.70
N VAL A 149 -0.47 -16.87 3.25
CA VAL A 149 -0.50 -16.67 4.70
C VAL A 149 -1.89 -16.88 5.27
N LEU A 150 -2.95 -16.40 4.57
CA LEU A 150 -4.33 -16.70 4.96
C LEU A 150 -4.59 -18.21 4.99
N LEU A 151 -4.13 -18.92 3.98
CA LEU A 151 -4.30 -20.39 3.93
C LEU A 151 -3.57 -21.08 5.09
N LYS A 152 -2.30 -20.72 5.32
CA LYS A 152 -1.47 -21.32 6.36
C LYS A 152 -1.95 -21.01 7.78
N CYS A 153 -2.24 -19.74 8.05
CA CYS A 153 -2.48 -19.26 9.41
C CYS A 153 -3.96 -19.20 9.79
N PHE A 154 -4.86 -19.15 8.81
CA PHE A 154 -6.29 -18.89 9.01
C PHE A 154 -7.19 -19.84 8.22
N GLU A 155 -6.67 -20.98 7.78
CA GLU A 155 -7.44 -21.97 6.98
C GLU A 155 -8.08 -21.37 5.71
N GLY A 156 -7.45 -20.36 5.13
CA GLY A 156 -7.96 -19.63 3.97
C GLY A 156 -9.09 -18.64 4.27
N LYS A 157 -9.44 -18.45 5.54
CA LYS A 157 -10.56 -17.58 5.94
C LYS A 157 -10.12 -16.12 5.96
N SER A 158 -10.66 -15.31 5.07
CA SER A 158 -10.51 -13.88 5.05
C SER A 158 -11.21 -13.20 6.24
N ASP A 159 -10.81 -11.96 6.55
CA ASP A 159 -11.50 -11.14 7.53
C ASP A 159 -12.75 -10.50 6.90
N SER A 160 -13.94 -10.90 7.36
CA SER A 160 -15.21 -10.43 6.79
C SER A 160 -15.40 -8.93 6.89
N LYS A 161 -14.98 -8.31 8.00
CA LYS A 161 -15.10 -6.86 8.19
C LYS A 161 -14.23 -6.07 7.22
N THR A 162 -13.04 -6.57 6.91
CA THR A 162 -12.19 -5.97 5.87
C THR A 162 -12.88 -6.01 4.51
N LEU A 163 -13.46 -7.16 4.14
CA LEU A 163 -14.18 -7.29 2.86
C LEU A 163 -15.43 -6.39 2.81
N GLU A 164 -16.19 -6.28 3.90
CA GLU A 164 -17.33 -5.37 4.00
C GLU A 164 -16.94 -3.90 3.82
N LEU A 165 -15.81 -3.48 4.36
CA LEU A 165 -15.29 -2.11 4.20
C LEU A 165 -14.78 -1.82 2.77
N LEU A 166 -14.36 -2.83 2.04
CA LEU A 166 -13.93 -2.69 0.65
C LEU A 166 -15.11 -2.62 -0.33
N GLY A 167 -16.28 -3.12 0.04
CA GLY A 167 -17.52 -3.11 -0.76
C GLY A 167 -17.71 -4.37 -1.57
#